data_c84ec72479e7b43d9f116e5a9a6ecd37
#
_entry.id   c84ec72479e7b43d9f116e5a9a6ecd37
#
_cell.length_a   1.000
_cell.length_b   1.000
_cell.length_c   1.000
_cell.angle_alpha   90.00
_cell.angle_beta   90.00
_cell.angle_gamma   90.00
#
_symmetry.space_group_name_H-M   'P 1'
#
loop_
_entity.id
_entity.type
_entity.pdbx_description
1 polymer ?
#
loop_
_entity_poly.entity_id
_entity_poly.type
_entity_poly.pdbx_seq_one_letter_code
_entity_poly.pdbx_strand_id
1 'polypeptide(L)'
;FQLENAEGFEDSLQEGLELLKGVCFARDMVNTPGNHLRPMDFARKITDYVSDCGVETEMLVYGQLRALHMEALYGVGGSSEYPPCLLILRYKGDPGSKEIYGLIGKGITCDTGGYCLKEGSSMAGIKGDMAGAAAVTAAVHAAAVRKLKVNITACLPLSENRISQSALLPR
;
A
#
# COMPACT_ATOMS: atom_id res chain seq x y z
N PHE A 1 -17.09 30.83 6.79
CA PHE A 1 -16.69 30.73 8.19
C PHE A 1 -15.92 31.99 8.57
N GLN A 2 -16.29 32.60 9.68
CA GLN A 2 -15.59 33.75 10.26
C GLN A 2 -14.83 33.20 11.49
N LEU A 3 -13.50 33.32 11.50
CA LEU A 3 -12.65 32.88 12.60
C LEU A 3 -12.32 34.09 13.49
N GLU A 4 -12.55 33.97 14.77
CA GLU A 4 -12.24 35.05 15.75
C GLU A 4 -10.74 35.16 15.98
N ASN A 5 -9.97 34.07 15.75
CA ASN A 5 -8.52 34.07 15.81
C ASN A 5 -7.98 33.18 14.68
N ALA A 6 -7.35 33.80 13.68
CA ALA A 6 -6.82 33.12 12.49
C ALA A 6 -5.33 32.76 12.62
N GLU A 7 -4.66 33.14 13.72
CA GLU A 7 -3.24 32.87 13.91
C GLU A 7 -2.98 31.35 14.02
N GLY A 8 -2.13 30.79 13.15
CA GLY A 8 -1.83 29.37 13.08
C GLY A 8 -2.91 28.52 12.38
N PHE A 9 -4.04 29.11 11.95
CA PHE A 9 -5.09 28.34 11.29
C PHE A 9 -4.64 27.83 9.91
N GLU A 10 -3.94 28.65 9.14
CA GLU A 10 -3.48 28.28 7.80
C GLU A 10 -2.52 27.09 7.85
N ASP A 11 -1.60 27.07 8.81
CA ASP A 11 -0.66 25.96 9.00
C ASP A 11 -1.40 24.68 9.40
N SER A 12 -2.34 24.77 10.34
CA SER A 12 -3.17 23.63 10.77
C SER A 12 -4.06 23.12 9.65
N LEU A 13 -4.61 24.01 8.82
CA LEU A 13 -5.40 23.65 7.65
C LEU A 13 -4.53 22.92 6.62
N GLN A 14 -3.36 23.44 6.34
CA GLN A 14 -2.43 22.80 5.39
C GLN A 14 -2.00 21.41 5.87
N GLU A 15 -1.67 21.25 7.14
CA GLU A 15 -1.39 19.92 7.73
C GLU A 15 -2.59 18.97 7.57
N GLY A 16 -3.79 19.44 7.86
CA GLY A 16 -5.02 18.66 7.69
C GLY A 16 -5.25 18.25 6.23
N LEU A 17 -4.98 19.13 5.28
CA LEU A 17 -5.10 18.85 3.85
C LEU A 17 -4.09 17.78 3.39
N GLU A 18 -2.85 17.81 3.88
CA GLU A 18 -1.88 16.76 3.56
C GLU A 18 -2.29 15.38 4.11
N LEU A 19 -2.82 15.33 5.33
CA LEU A 19 -3.38 14.09 5.87
C LEU A 19 -4.59 13.60 5.06
N LEU A 20 -5.46 14.51 4.63
CA LEU A 20 -6.62 14.19 3.81
C LEU A 20 -6.21 13.59 2.45
N LYS A 21 -5.13 14.07 1.82
CA LYS A 21 -4.60 13.47 0.58
C LYS A 21 -4.27 11.98 0.80
N GLY A 22 -3.66 11.64 1.95
CA GLY A 22 -3.37 10.26 2.30
C GLY A 22 -4.63 9.41 2.46
N VAL A 23 -5.65 9.96 3.13
CA VAL A 23 -6.96 9.28 3.28
C VAL A 23 -7.62 9.06 1.92
N CYS A 24 -7.62 10.07 1.05
CA CYS A 24 -8.18 9.97 -0.31
C CYS A 24 -7.42 8.92 -1.13
N PHE A 25 -6.08 8.96 -1.12
CA PHE A 25 -5.26 7.95 -1.79
C PHE A 25 -5.64 6.54 -1.35
N ALA A 26 -5.68 6.27 -0.03
CA ALA A 26 -6.01 4.95 0.49
C ALA A 26 -7.42 4.51 0.07
N ARG A 27 -8.41 5.40 0.12
CA ARG A 27 -9.78 5.12 -0.31
C ARG A 27 -9.89 4.85 -1.81
N ASP A 28 -9.18 5.60 -2.63
CA ASP A 28 -9.16 5.41 -4.08
C ASP A 28 -8.57 4.04 -4.44
N MET A 29 -7.47 3.64 -3.77
CA MET A 29 -6.89 2.31 -3.96
C MET A 29 -7.86 1.20 -3.56
N VAL A 30 -8.49 1.29 -2.37
CA VAL A 30 -9.47 0.32 -1.87
C VAL A 30 -10.71 0.21 -2.79
N ASN A 31 -11.13 1.32 -3.38
CA ASN A 31 -12.27 1.34 -4.28
C ASN A 31 -11.94 0.86 -5.70
N THR A 32 -10.66 0.84 -6.07
CA THR A 32 -10.23 0.39 -7.40
C THR A 32 -10.40 -1.14 -7.53
N PRO A 33 -11.17 -1.62 -8.53
CA PRO A 33 -11.35 -3.05 -8.75
C PRO A 33 -10.03 -3.77 -9.08
N GLY A 34 -9.92 -5.05 -8.68
CA GLY A 34 -8.70 -5.85 -8.85
C GLY A 34 -8.25 -6.04 -10.31
N ASN A 35 -9.15 -5.90 -11.29
CA ASN A 35 -8.80 -5.90 -12.71
C ASN A 35 -8.10 -4.61 -13.18
N HIS A 36 -8.17 -3.53 -12.41
CA HIS A 36 -7.52 -2.24 -12.64
C HIS A 36 -6.41 -1.95 -11.62
N LEU A 37 -6.22 -2.82 -10.64
CA LEU A 37 -5.19 -2.70 -9.61
C LEU A 37 -4.48 -4.03 -9.39
N ARG A 38 -3.60 -4.41 -10.33
CA ARG A 38 -2.75 -5.61 -10.18
C ARG A 38 -1.62 -5.33 -9.20
N PRO A 39 -0.94 -6.35 -8.65
CA PRO A 39 0.15 -6.15 -7.69
C PRO A 39 1.20 -5.14 -8.17
N MET A 40 1.67 -5.27 -9.40
CA MET A 40 2.67 -4.36 -9.98
C MET A 40 2.11 -2.95 -10.26
N ASP A 41 0.82 -2.85 -10.63
CA ASP A 41 0.18 -1.53 -10.86
C ASP A 41 0.02 -0.79 -9.54
N PHE A 42 -0.35 -1.52 -8.49
CA PHE A 42 -0.43 -0.95 -7.15
C PHE A 42 0.96 -0.50 -6.65
N ALA A 43 2.00 -1.33 -6.84
CA ALA A 43 3.37 -0.93 -6.51
C ALA A 43 3.78 0.36 -7.23
N ARG A 44 3.50 0.49 -8.52
CA ARG A 44 3.78 1.72 -9.30
C ARG A 44 3.03 2.93 -8.75
N LYS A 45 1.71 2.80 -8.52
CA LYS A 45 0.89 3.88 -7.94
C LYS A 45 1.42 4.34 -6.58
N ILE A 46 1.87 3.40 -5.74
CA ILE A 46 2.51 3.73 -4.45
C ILE A 46 3.82 4.48 -4.69
N THR A 47 4.69 3.97 -5.57
CA THR A 47 5.97 4.60 -5.89
C THR A 47 5.78 6.03 -6.41
N ASP A 48 4.83 6.22 -7.33
CA ASP A 48 4.50 7.54 -7.87
C ASP A 48 3.97 8.48 -6.79
N TYR A 49 3.10 7.97 -5.89
CA TYR A 49 2.51 8.76 -4.82
C TYR A 49 3.53 9.27 -3.80
N VAL A 50 4.62 8.52 -3.56
CA VAL A 50 5.65 8.90 -2.58
C VAL A 50 6.90 9.51 -3.22
N SER A 51 6.92 9.70 -4.55
CA SER A 51 8.12 10.11 -5.31
C SER A 51 8.71 11.45 -4.88
N ASP A 52 7.84 12.41 -4.54
CA ASP A 52 8.23 13.81 -4.31
C ASP A 52 8.45 14.16 -2.83
N CYS A 53 8.33 13.18 -1.92
CA CYS A 53 8.41 13.44 -0.48
C CYS A 53 9.68 12.88 0.21
N GLY A 54 10.67 12.42 -0.56
CA GLY A 54 11.93 11.91 -0.01
C GLY A 54 11.85 10.50 0.58
N VAL A 55 10.86 9.71 0.16
CA VAL A 55 10.76 8.28 0.49
C VAL A 55 11.50 7.47 -0.57
N GLU A 56 12.48 6.67 -0.14
CA GLU A 56 13.16 5.70 -1.01
C GLU A 56 12.26 4.48 -1.23
N THR A 57 12.15 4.01 -2.47
CA THR A 57 11.37 2.81 -2.81
C THR A 57 12.27 1.73 -3.38
N GLU A 58 12.04 0.48 -2.97
CA GLU A 58 12.68 -0.71 -3.51
C GLU A 58 11.63 -1.77 -3.80
N MET A 59 11.64 -2.33 -5.00
CA MET A 59 10.69 -3.36 -5.40
C MET A 59 11.41 -4.66 -5.69
N LEU A 60 11.10 -5.69 -4.90
CA LEU A 60 11.57 -7.05 -5.14
C LEU A 60 10.53 -7.79 -5.97
N VAL A 61 10.93 -8.20 -7.16
CA VAL A 61 10.08 -8.94 -8.10
C VAL A 61 10.22 -10.45 -7.91
N TYR A 62 9.34 -11.20 -8.53
CA TYR A 62 9.16 -12.65 -8.43
C TYR A 62 10.47 -13.47 -8.33
N GLY A 63 11.45 -13.24 -9.21
CA GLY A 63 12.72 -13.96 -9.18
C GLY A 63 13.54 -13.69 -7.91
N GLN A 64 13.51 -12.45 -7.42
CA GLN A 64 14.17 -12.06 -6.18
C GLN A 64 13.46 -12.62 -4.95
N LEU A 65 12.12 -12.66 -4.96
CA LEU A 65 11.32 -13.28 -3.88
C LEU A 65 11.66 -14.76 -3.72
N ARG A 66 11.84 -15.48 -4.82
CA ARG A 66 12.29 -16.88 -4.79
C ARG A 66 13.70 -17.03 -4.24
N ALA A 67 14.63 -16.21 -4.70
CA ALA A 67 16.02 -16.24 -4.22
C ALA A 67 16.12 -15.96 -2.71
N LEU A 68 15.19 -15.19 -2.16
CA LEU A 68 15.07 -14.86 -0.73
C LEU A 68 14.20 -15.85 0.06
N HIS A 69 13.76 -16.94 -0.56
CA HIS A 69 12.89 -17.96 0.06
C HIS A 69 11.62 -17.39 0.70
N MET A 70 11.00 -16.39 0.06
CA MET A 70 9.74 -15.78 0.52
C MET A 70 8.52 -16.64 0.10
N GLU A 71 8.54 -17.91 0.49
CA GLU A 71 7.62 -18.96 0.02
C GLU A 71 6.14 -18.64 0.29
N ALA A 72 5.82 -17.98 1.41
CA ALA A 72 4.45 -17.63 1.75
C ALA A 72 3.86 -16.61 0.74
N LEU A 73 4.62 -15.55 0.41
CA LEU A 73 4.18 -14.54 -0.56
C LEU A 73 4.06 -15.16 -1.97
N TYR A 74 5.04 -15.95 -2.33
CA TYR A 74 5.09 -16.68 -3.59
C TYR A 74 3.93 -17.68 -3.71
N GLY A 75 3.67 -18.47 -2.64
CA GLY A 75 2.63 -19.49 -2.62
C GLY A 75 1.23 -18.92 -2.81
N VAL A 76 0.94 -17.75 -2.21
CA VAL A 76 -0.35 -17.05 -2.39
C VAL A 76 -0.51 -16.55 -3.82
N GLY A 77 0.53 -15.95 -4.41
CA GLY A 77 0.45 -15.30 -5.73
C GLY A 77 0.76 -16.22 -6.91
N GLY A 78 1.20 -17.44 -6.67
CA GLY A 78 1.74 -18.31 -7.72
C GLY A 78 0.72 -18.81 -8.77
N SER A 79 -0.57 -18.71 -8.47
CA SER A 79 -1.66 -19.06 -9.41
C SER A 79 -2.09 -17.89 -10.30
N SER A 80 -1.62 -16.68 -10.03
CA SER A 80 -1.95 -15.50 -10.85
C SER A 80 -0.94 -15.31 -12.00
N GLU A 81 -1.43 -14.85 -13.15
CA GLU A 81 -0.58 -14.35 -14.25
C GLU A 81 0.11 -13.02 -13.88
N TYR A 82 -0.37 -12.35 -12.83
CA TYR A 82 0.19 -11.12 -12.29
C TYR A 82 1.01 -11.45 -11.04
N PRO A 83 2.33 -11.66 -11.19
CA PRO A 83 3.16 -12.19 -10.13
C PRO A 83 3.19 -11.27 -8.92
N PRO A 84 3.39 -11.83 -7.73
CA PRO A 84 3.55 -11.05 -6.51
C PRO A 84 4.86 -10.24 -6.55
N CYS A 85 4.86 -9.16 -5.79
CA CYS A 85 6.06 -8.36 -5.50
C CYS A 85 6.06 -7.92 -4.04
N LEU A 86 7.24 -7.57 -3.52
CA LEU A 86 7.39 -6.88 -2.25
C LEU A 86 7.87 -5.47 -2.53
N LEU A 87 7.08 -4.48 -2.16
CA LEU A 87 7.49 -3.08 -2.19
C LEU A 87 7.95 -2.65 -0.81
N ILE A 88 9.14 -2.07 -0.73
CA ILE A 88 9.73 -1.56 0.49
C ILE A 88 9.82 -0.05 0.36
N LEU A 89 9.31 0.67 1.38
CA LEU A 89 9.40 2.12 1.49
C LEU A 89 10.32 2.45 2.65
N ARG A 90 11.25 3.40 2.45
CA ARG A 90 12.17 3.87 3.50
C ARG A 90 12.10 5.38 3.60
N TYR A 91 11.72 5.88 4.78
CA TYR A 91 11.79 7.28 5.13
C TYR A 91 12.84 7.48 6.22
N LYS A 92 13.78 8.39 6.01
CA LYS A 92 14.90 8.70 6.91
C LYS A 92 14.77 10.12 7.44
N GLY A 93 13.79 10.34 8.34
CA GLY A 93 13.52 11.65 8.94
C GLY A 93 14.44 11.99 10.11
N ASP A 94 15.09 11.00 10.72
CA ASP A 94 16.09 11.19 11.79
C ASP A 94 17.37 10.39 11.53
N PRO A 95 18.27 10.90 10.64
CA PRO A 95 19.52 10.20 10.31
C PRO A 95 20.48 10.01 11.50
N GLY A 96 20.30 10.76 12.58
CA GLY A 96 21.10 10.65 13.81
C GLY A 96 20.65 9.52 14.73
N SER A 97 19.43 9.02 14.56
CA SER A 97 18.88 7.92 15.35
C SER A 97 19.11 6.56 14.67
N LYS A 98 19.35 5.54 15.49
CA LYS A 98 19.37 4.13 15.06
C LYS A 98 18.02 3.45 15.16
N GLU A 99 17.02 4.13 15.74
CA GLU A 99 15.68 3.59 15.85
C GLU A 99 14.98 3.60 14.47
N ILE A 100 14.31 2.51 14.14
CA ILE A 100 13.55 2.34 12.90
C ILE A 100 12.19 1.75 13.26
N TYR A 101 11.13 2.44 12.87
CA TYR A 101 9.77 1.91 12.97
C TYR A 101 9.49 1.00 11.78
N GLY A 102 9.23 -0.29 12.05
CA GLY A 102 8.83 -1.26 11.04
C GLY A 102 7.31 -1.24 10.86
N LEU A 103 6.82 -1.00 9.64
CA LEU A 103 5.41 -1.09 9.28
C LEU A 103 5.20 -2.21 8.26
N ILE A 104 4.11 -2.96 8.41
CA ILE A 104 3.75 -4.01 7.45
C ILE A 104 2.32 -3.76 6.99
N GLY A 105 2.12 -3.71 5.67
CA GLY A 105 0.82 -3.49 5.06
C GLY A 105 0.43 -4.65 4.15
N LYS A 106 -0.65 -5.38 4.49
CA LYS A 106 -1.23 -6.41 3.63
C LYS A 106 -1.73 -5.80 2.32
N GLY A 107 -1.29 -6.37 1.18
CA GLY A 107 -1.57 -5.86 -0.15
C GLY A 107 -2.14 -6.90 -1.10
N ILE A 108 -3.17 -7.62 -0.70
CA ILE A 108 -3.86 -8.58 -1.58
C ILE A 108 -4.89 -7.81 -2.43
N THR A 109 -4.55 -7.55 -3.68
CA THR A 109 -5.36 -6.72 -4.59
C THR A 109 -6.65 -7.41 -5.07
N CYS A 110 -6.71 -8.74 -4.93
CA CYS A 110 -7.91 -9.54 -5.17
C CYS A 110 -7.80 -10.83 -4.34
N ASP A 111 -8.69 -11.03 -3.37
CA ASP A 111 -8.67 -12.22 -2.52
C ASP A 111 -9.94 -13.07 -2.68
N THR A 112 -9.90 -14.00 -3.60
CA THR A 112 -10.99 -14.98 -3.79
C THR A 112 -10.97 -16.11 -2.76
N GLY A 113 -9.93 -16.21 -1.92
CA GLY A 113 -9.71 -17.29 -0.98
C GLY A 113 -8.91 -18.47 -1.53
N GLY A 114 -8.59 -18.49 -2.83
CA GLY A 114 -7.94 -19.62 -3.48
C GLY A 114 -8.83 -20.86 -3.48
N TYR A 115 -8.28 -22.06 -3.20
CA TYR A 115 -9.08 -23.28 -3.13
C TYR A 115 -10.13 -23.29 -1.99
N CYS A 116 -9.90 -22.50 -0.92
CA CYS A 116 -10.91 -22.20 0.09
C CYS A 116 -11.76 -21.01 -0.36
N LEU A 117 -12.46 -21.18 -1.49
CA LEU A 117 -13.17 -20.10 -2.17
C LEU A 117 -14.18 -19.43 -1.23
N LYS A 118 -14.16 -18.11 -1.19
CA LYS A 118 -15.10 -17.30 -0.44
C LYS A 118 -16.53 -17.45 -0.99
N GLU A 119 -17.52 -17.33 -0.13
CA GLU A 119 -18.92 -17.32 -0.55
C GLU A 119 -19.25 -16.11 -1.42
N GLY A 120 -20.24 -16.26 -2.32
CA GLY A 120 -20.65 -15.21 -3.26
C GLY A 120 -20.99 -13.86 -2.60
N SER A 121 -21.57 -13.90 -1.41
CA SER A 121 -21.87 -12.70 -0.59
C SER A 121 -20.62 -11.90 -0.19
N SER A 122 -19.48 -12.55 -0.06
CA SER A 122 -18.20 -11.93 0.31
C SER A 122 -17.40 -11.45 -0.89
N MET A 123 -17.76 -11.84 -2.12
CA MET A 123 -17.00 -11.53 -3.34
C MET A 123 -16.96 -10.04 -3.69
N ALA A 124 -17.98 -9.27 -3.31
CA ALA A 124 -17.99 -7.81 -3.57
C ALA A 124 -16.88 -7.06 -2.83
N GLY A 125 -16.44 -7.58 -1.67
CA GLY A 125 -15.43 -6.95 -0.82
C GLY A 125 -13.97 -7.36 -1.10
N ILE A 126 -13.73 -8.35 -1.96
CA ILE A 126 -12.40 -8.95 -2.17
C ILE A 126 -11.34 -7.97 -2.72
N LYS A 127 -11.75 -6.90 -3.37
CA LYS A 127 -10.87 -5.84 -3.87
C LYS A 127 -10.25 -4.99 -2.75
N GLY A 128 -10.90 -4.91 -1.60
CA GLY A 128 -10.45 -4.09 -0.45
C GLY A 128 -9.39 -4.76 0.42
N ASP A 129 -8.98 -5.97 0.11
CA ASP A 129 -8.06 -6.77 0.94
C ASP A 129 -6.59 -6.28 0.87
N MET A 130 -6.37 -5.16 0.21
CA MET A 130 -5.11 -4.41 0.13
C MET A 130 -5.14 -3.09 0.93
N ALA A 131 -6.18 -2.83 1.69
CA ALA A 131 -6.34 -1.60 2.47
C ALA A 131 -5.19 -1.36 3.46
N GLY A 132 -4.61 -2.44 4.01
CA GLY A 132 -3.45 -2.35 4.90
C GLY A 132 -2.23 -1.72 4.22
N ALA A 133 -1.90 -2.14 3.00
CA ALA A 133 -0.81 -1.55 2.23
C ALA A 133 -1.08 -0.09 1.85
N ALA A 134 -2.33 0.24 1.48
CA ALA A 134 -2.72 1.61 1.18
C ALA A 134 -2.62 2.53 2.40
N ALA A 135 -3.09 2.08 3.56
CA ALA A 135 -3.02 2.82 4.82
C ALA A 135 -1.57 3.05 5.28
N VAL A 136 -0.72 2.02 5.21
CA VAL A 136 0.72 2.14 5.55
C VAL A 136 1.41 3.11 4.60
N THR A 137 1.12 3.05 3.30
CA THR A 137 1.65 4.01 2.32
C THR A 137 1.28 5.45 2.68
N ALA A 138 0.00 5.70 3.00
CA ALA A 138 -0.49 7.02 3.39
C ALA A 138 0.18 7.51 4.68
N ALA A 139 0.42 6.63 5.64
CA ALA A 139 1.11 6.97 6.89
C ALA A 139 2.59 7.34 6.65
N VAL A 140 3.31 6.59 5.81
CA VAL A 140 4.70 6.90 5.43
C VAL A 140 4.77 8.23 4.70
N HIS A 141 3.87 8.46 3.74
CA HIS A 141 3.77 9.75 3.02
C HIS A 141 3.52 10.91 3.99
N ALA A 142 2.53 10.77 4.90
CA ALA A 142 2.21 11.79 5.89
C ALA A 142 3.41 12.11 6.80
N ALA A 143 4.16 11.10 7.23
CA ALA A 143 5.38 11.31 8.01
C ALA A 143 6.44 12.09 7.21
N ALA A 144 6.59 11.77 5.93
CA ALA A 144 7.58 12.38 5.06
C ALA A 144 7.25 13.84 4.71
N VAL A 145 6.00 14.14 4.28
CA VAL A 145 5.60 15.52 3.95
C VAL A 145 5.59 16.44 5.16
N ARG A 146 5.28 15.91 6.34
CA ARG A 146 5.36 16.63 7.61
C ARG A 146 6.79 16.69 8.19
N LYS A 147 7.75 16.07 7.54
CA LYS A 147 9.16 16.02 7.97
C LYS A 147 9.31 15.53 9.40
N LEU A 148 8.53 14.53 9.79
CA LEU A 148 8.60 13.97 11.13
C LEU A 148 10.00 13.40 11.41
N LYS A 149 10.52 13.65 12.61
CA LYS A 149 11.84 13.22 13.03
C LYS A 149 11.84 11.74 13.45
N VAL A 150 11.61 10.84 12.50
CA VAL A 150 11.54 9.39 12.67
C VAL A 150 12.11 8.67 11.44
N ASN A 151 12.66 7.46 11.63
CA ASN A 151 13.00 6.58 10.52
C ASN A 151 11.95 5.48 10.40
N ILE A 152 11.45 5.25 9.20
CA ILE A 152 10.42 4.24 8.92
C ILE A 152 10.90 3.33 7.81
N THR A 153 10.73 2.02 7.99
CA THR A 153 10.80 1.03 6.92
C THR A 153 9.46 0.31 6.84
N ALA A 154 8.78 0.46 5.71
CA ALA A 154 7.52 -0.22 5.46
C ALA A 154 7.70 -1.35 4.45
N CYS A 155 7.15 -2.52 4.74
CA CYS A 155 7.13 -3.69 3.87
C CYS A 155 5.69 -3.96 3.41
N LEU A 156 5.48 -3.92 2.10
CA LEU A 156 4.17 -4.08 1.47
C LEU A 156 4.20 -5.32 0.56
N PRO A 157 3.85 -6.52 1.07
CA PRO A 157 3.68 -7.70 0.22
C PRO A 157 2.42 -7.54 -0.63
N LEU A 158 2.60 -7.44 -1.94
CA LEU A 158 1.53 -7.23 -2.91
C LEU A 158 1.32 -8.50 -3.72
N SER A 159 0.08 -8.99 -3.78
CA SER A 159 -0.25 -10.25 -4.43
C SER A 159 -1.72 -10.31 -4.83
N GLU A 160 -2.08 -11.32 -5.62
CA GLU A 160 -3.46 -11.78 -5.82
C GLU A 160 -3.61 -13.20 -5.28
N ASN A 161 -4.71 -13.48 -4.60
CA ASN A 161 -5.10 -14.83 -4.20
C ASN A 161 -6.25 -15.32 -5.10
N ARG A 162 -5.92 -15.99 -6.21
CA ARG A 162 -6.86 -16.44 -7.24
C ARG A 162 -6.71 -17.92 -7.53
N ILE A 163 -7.81 -18.56 -7.93
CA ILE A 163 -7.80 -19.98 -8.32
C ILE A 163 -7.39 -20.21 -9.78
N SER A 164 -7.50 -19.18 -10.64
CA SER A 164 -7.19 -19.27 -12.06
C SER A 164 -6.90 -17.91 -12.65
N GLN A 165 -6.02 -17.89 -13.65
CA GLN A 165 -5.66 -16.69 -14.42
C GLN A 165 -6.84 -16.17 -15.25
N SER A 166 -7.65 -17.06 -15.77
CA SER A 166 -8.76 -16.75 -16.67
C SER A 166 -10.11 -16.55 -15.97
N ALA A 167 -10.17 -16.69 -14.63
CA ALA A 167 -11.40 -16.48 -13.89
C ALA A 167 -11.84 -15.01 -13.94
N LEU A 168 -13.13 -14.79 -14.26
CA LEU A 168 -13.73 -13.45 -14.23
C LEU A 168 -13.68 -12.89 -12.81
N LEU A 169 -13.31 -11.62 -12.68
CA LEU A 169 -13.32 -10.92 -11.39
C LEU A 169 -14.65 -10.18 -11.20
N PRO A 170 -15.22 -10.23 -9.97
CA PRO A 170 -16.31 -9.34 -9.60
C PRO A 170 -15.88 -7.88 -9.73
N ARG A 171 -16.79 -7.01 -10.15
CA ARG A 171 -16.57 -5.57 -10.29
C ARG A 171 -17.10 -4.81 -9.09
#